data_1ffe7580a109d64325a91a9b1aa48206
#
_entry.id   1ffe7580a109d64325a91a9b1aa48206
#
_cell.length_a   1.000
_cell.length_b   1.000
_cell.length_c   1.000
_cell.angle_alpha   90.00
_cell.angle_beta   90.00
_cell.angle_gamma   90.00
#
_symmetry.space_group_name_H-M   'P 1'
#
loop_
_entity.id
_entity.type
_entity.pdbx_description
1 polymer ?
#
loop_
_entity_poly.entity_id
_entity_poly.type
_entity_poly.pdbx_seq_one_letter_code
_entity_poly.pdbx_strand_id
1 'polypeptide(L)'
;MENTSMTSLAPHFESILDTLSDGVFISDAEGTTLFVNKMYETLTGLRQGEIRGKNIRTLVQQGIFDKVVNPQIVETGKSATHVQQLANGKRLVLTGYPVFDDKGQLCLVVTFARDITVLTQLQEEMTAQKKLIEQFHDRLAFLAREQTRELVPVFESREMKEVMSLVERFASS
;
A
#
# COMPACT_ATOMS: atom_id res chain seq x y z
N MET A 1 14.76 38.82 -22.65
CA MET A 1 14.36 37.60 -21.92
C MET A 1 12.85 37.63 -21.92
N GLU A 2 12.24 36.87 -22.84
CA GLU A 2 10.77 36.78 -22.93
C GLU A 2 10.24 36.10 -21.68
N ASN A 3 9.35 36.82 -21.02
CA ASN A 3 8.62 36.35 -19.88
C ASN A 3 7.73 35.18 -20.36
N THR A 4 8.18 33.95 -20.19
CA THR A 4 7.40 32.76 -20.50
C THR A 4 6.21 32.77 -19.53
N SER A 5 5.16 33.47 -19.95
CA SER A 5 3.97 33.70 -19.16
C SER A 5 3.30 32.34 -18.86
N MET A 6 2.79 32.13 -17.64
CA MET A 6 1.92 31.01 -17.26
C MET A 6 0.81 30.75 -18.30
N THR A 7 0.40 31.79 -19.03
CA THR A 7 -0.56 31.72 -20.15
C THR A 7 -0.05 30.82 -21.30
N SER A 8 1.28 30.66 -21.48
CA SER A 8 1.84 29.78 -22.49
C SER A 8 1.76 28.29 -22.12
N LEU A 9 1.57 27.95 -20.86
CA LEU A 9 1.47 26.57 -20.38
C LEU A 9 0.04 26.02 -20.52
N ALA A 10 -0.96 26.89 -20.48
CA ALA A 10 -2.37 26.47 -20.52
C ALA A 10 -2.72 25.59 -21.73
N PRO A 11 -2.26 25.87 -22.98
CA PRO A 11 -2.52 25.03 -24.13
C PRO A 11 -1.87 23.64 -24.04
N HIS A 12 -0.82 23.49 -23.22
CA HIS A 12 -0.06 22.26 -23.07
C HIS A 12 -0.39 21.49 -21.80
N PHE A 13 -1.34 21.96 -21.00
CA PHE A 13 -1.68 21.39 -19.70
C PHE A 13 -1.98 19.88 -19.78
N GLU A 14 -2.87 19.47 -20.67
CA GLU A 14 -3.22 18.06 -20.85
C GLU A 14 -1.99 17.24 -21.28
N SER A 15 -1.19 17.76 -22.23
CA SER A 15 0.03 17.10 -22.68
C SER A 15 1.06 16.93 -21.57
N ILE A 16 1.19 17.91 -20.68
CA ILE A 16 2.09 17.83 -19.52
C ILE A 16 1.61 16.71 -18.56
N LEU A 17 0.32 16.66 -18.25
CA LEU A 17 -0.25 15.62 -17.39
C LEU A 17 -0.14 14.22 -18.00
N ASP A 18 -0.17 14.12 -19.33
CA ASP A 18 0.02 12.84 -20.04
C ASP A 18 1.46 12.30 -19.98
N THR A 19 2.45 13.12 -19.62
CA THR A 19 3.84 12.67 -19.42
C THR A 19 4.08 12.02 -18.05
N LEU A 20 3.13 12.18 -17.12
CA LEU A 20 3.29 11.66 -15.76
C LEU A 20 3.15 10.14 -15.73
N SER A 21 3.96 9.49 -14.89
CA SER A 21 3.93 8.05 -14.65
C SER A 21 2.79 7.62 -13.71
N ASP A 22 2.22 8.57 -12.95
CA ASP A 22 1.04 8.33 -12.12
C ASP A 22 -0.23 8.67 -12.91
N GLY A 23 -1.31 7.93 -12.69
CA GLY A 23 -2.62 8.30 -13.19
C GLY A 23 -3.10 9.57 -12.50
N VAL A 24 -3.63 10.52 -13.27
CA VAL A 24 -4.20 11.77 -12.76
C VAL A 24 -5.68 11.81 -13.06
N PHE A 25 -6.47 12.10 -12.04
CA PHE A 25 -7.92 12.33 -12.14
C PHE A 25 -8.25 13.67 -11.48
N ILE A 26 -8.95 14.54 -12.17
CA ILE A 26 -9.34 15.88 -11.69
C ILE A 26 -10.86 16.00 -11.73
N SER A 27 -11.44 16.43 -10.60
CA SER A 27 -12.87 16.80 -10.54
C SER A 27 -13.03 18.19 -9.95
N ASP A 28 -14.21 18.77 -10.15
CA ASP A 28 -14.66 19.95 -9.39
C ASP A 28 -15.06 19.58 -7.95
N ALA A 29 -15.46 20.58 -7.18
CA ALA A 29 -15.90 20.40 -5.78
C ALA A 29 -17.19 19.59 -5.68
N GLU A 30 -18.05 19.61 -6.70
CA GLU A 30 -19.29 18.87 -6.79
C GLU A 30 -19.08 17.40 -7.18
N GLY A 31 -17.84 17.04 -7.57
CA GLY A 31 -17.43 15.71 -7.97
C GLY A 31 -17.66 15.41 -9.46
N THR A 32 -17.82 16.45 -10.31
CA THR A 32 -17.88 16.26 -11.75
C THR A 32 -16.47 16.02 -12.30
N THR A 33 -16.29 14.98 -13.07
CA THR A 33 -15.00 14.63 -13.69
C THR A 33 -14.64 15.66 -14.76
N LEU A 34 -13.53 16.35 -14.61
CA LEU A 34 -13.05 17.35 -15.56
C LEU A 34 -12.00 16.78 -16.50
N PHE A 35 -11.08 15.97 -15.96
CA PHE A 35 -9.95 15.47 -16.73
C PHE A 35 -9.41 14.14 -16.13
N VAL A 36 -8.90 13.27 -17.00
CA VAL A 36 -8.00 12.16 -16.65
C VAL A 36 -6.87 12.07 -17.67
N ASN A 37 -5.67 11.72 -17.23
CA ASN A 37 -4.54 11.53 -18.15
C ASN A 37 -4.49 10.10 -18.73
N LYS A 38 -3.66 9.89 -19.74
CA LYS A 38 -3.47 8.59 -20.40
C LYS A 38 -3.02 7.48 -19.45
N MET A 39 -2.23 7.82 -18.43
CA MET A 39 -1.81 6.83 -17.43
C MET A 39 -3.00 6.36 -16.60
N TYR A 40 -3.91 7.25 -16.20
CA TYR A 40 -5.13 6.88 -15.49
C TYR A 40 -6.00 5.92 -16.34
N GLU A 41 -6.15 6.22 -17.64
CA GLU A 41 -6.86 5.32 -18.56
C GLU A 41 -6.19 3.94 -18.65
N THR A 42 -4.86 3.90 -18.72
CA THR A 42 -4.08 2.66 -18.78
C THR A 42 -4.22 1.82 -17.52
N LEU A 43 -4.24 2.46 -16.35
CA LEU A 43 -4.36 1.78 -15.06
C LEU A 43 -5.74 1.21 -14.82
N THR A 44 -6.78 2.01 -15.14
CA THR A 44 -8.17 1.69 -14.80
C THR A 44 -8.95 1.02 -15.93
N GLY A 45 -8.50 1.20 -17.18
CA GLY A 45 -9.23 0.79 -18.38
C GLY A 45 -10.36 1.75 -18.77
N LEU A 46 -10.58 2.83 -18.02
CA LEU A 46 -11.63 3.82 -18.26
C LEU A 46 -11.10 4.92 -19.17
N ARG A 47 -11.84 5.25 -20.23
CA ARG A 47 -11.42 6.31 -21.14
C ARG A 47 -12.00 7.66 -20.72
N GLN A 48 -11.21 8.73 -20.91
CA GLN A 48 -11.63 10.11 -20.62
C GLN A 48 -12.98 10.45 -21.24
N GLY A 49 -13.22 10.06 -22.49
CA GLY A 49 -14.49 10.32 -23.19
C GLY A 49 -15.71 9.65 -22.54
N GLU A 50 -15.51 8.59 -21.75
CA GLU A 50 -16.58 7.86 -21.07
C GLU A 50 -16.97 8.46 -19.73
N ILE A 51 -16.02 9.13 -19.06
CA ILE A 51 -16.19 9.60 -17.67
C ILE A 51 -16.20 11.13 -17.54
N ARG A 52 -15.61 11.87 -18.48
CA ARG A 52 -15.59 13.34 -18.47
C ARG A 52 -17.02 13.92 -18.46
N GLY A 53 -17.24 14.88 -17.59
CA GLY A 53 -18.56 15.51 -17.38
C GLY A 53 -19.51 14.67 -16.53
N LYS A 54 -19.16 13.44 -16.18
CA LYS A 54 -19.98 12.62 -15.27
C LYS A 54 -19.61 12.86 -13.81
N ASN A 55 -20.63 12.81 -12.95
CA ASN A 55 -20.40 12.93 -11.52
C ASN A 55 -19.88 11.62 -10.96
N ILE A 56 -18.87 11.71 -10.09
CA ILE A 56 -18.23 10.56 -9.41
C ILE A 56 -19.27 9.67 -8.69
N ARG A 57 -20.29 10.27 -8.05
CA ARG A 57 -21.35 9.51 -7.37
C ARG A 57 -22.12 8.62 -8.35
N THR A 58 -22.40 9.13 -9.56
CA THR A 58 -23.05 8.35 -10.61
C THR A 58 -22.16 7.20 -11.07
N LEU A 59 -20.84 7.45 -11.23
CA LEU A 59 -19.88 6.42 -11.59
C LEU A 59 -19.77 5.31 -10.53
N VAL A 60 -19.85 5.66 -9.25
CA VAL A 60 -19.91 4.69 -8.14
C VAL A 60 -21.22 3.88 -8.19
N GLN A 61 -22.37 4.54 -8.40
CA GLN A 61 -23.67 3.85 -8.49
C GLN A 61 -23.73 2.87 -9.68
N GLN A 62 -23.04 3.19 -10.76
CA GLN A 62 -22.91 2.32 -11.93
C GLN A 62 -21.88 1.19 -11.76
N GLY A 63 -21.22 1.12 -10.61
CA GLY A 63 -20.19 0.12 -10.34
C GLY A 63 -18.88 0.33 -11.10
N ILE A 64 -18.71 1.52 -11.72
CA ILE A 64 -17.49 1.88 -12.45
C ILE A 64 -16.36 2.18 -11.45
N PHE A 65 -16.68 2.86 -10.35
CA PHE A 65 -15.79 3.07 -9.21
C PHE A 65 -16.29 2.29 -7.99
N ASP A 66 -15.39 1.62 -7.31
CA ASP A 66 -15.69 0.93 -6.04
C ASP A 66 -15.62 1.92 -4.86
N LYS A 67 -14.51 2.63 -4.75
CA LYS A 67 -14.28 3.62 -3.70
C LYS A 67 -13.66 4.89 -4.27
N VAL A 68 -14.06 6.03 -3.72
CA VAL A 68 -13.58 7.34 -4.15
C VAL A 68 -13.15 8.16 -2.93
N VAL A 69 -12.07 8.94 -3.08
CA VAL A 69 -11.53 9.79 -2.02
C VAL A 69 -12.19 11.18 -1.96
N ASN A 70 -12.84 11.60 -3.04
CA ASN A 70 -13.40 12.93 -3.20
C ASN A 70 -14.39 13.35 -2.11
N PRO A 71 -15.39 12.53 -1.69
CA PRO A 71 -16.34 12.96 -0.67
C PRO A 71 -15.67 13.34 0.64
N GLN A 72 -14.68 12.56 1.07
CA GLN A 72 -13.91 12.84 2.28
C GLN A 72 -13.11 14.14 2.17
N ILE A 73 -12.53 14.40 0.99
CA ILE A 73 -11.74 15.63 0.74
C ILE A 73 -12.64 16.85 0.74
N VAL A 74 -13.79 16.77 0.08
CA VAL A 74 -14.78 17.87 0.05
C VAL A 74 -15.29 18.19 1.44
N GLU A 75 -15.56 17.18 2.26
CA GLU A 75 -16.07 17.36 3.63
C GLU A 75 -15.00 17.93 4.57
N THR A 76 -13.76 17.44 4.46
CA THR A 76 -12.71 17.77 5.44
C THR A 76 -11.79 18.90 5.01
N GLY A 77 -11.72 19.21 3.72
CA GLY A 77 -10.73 20.12 3.13
C GLY A 77 -9.29 19.62 3.25
N LYS A 78 -9.10 18.31 3.52
CA LYS A 78 -7.77 17.70 3.71
C LYS A 78 -7.54 16.61 2.67
N SER A 79 -6.25 16.32 2.39
CA SER A 79 -5.87 15.19 1.55
C SER A 79 -6.35 13.87 2.14
N ALA A 80 -6.71 12.93 1.27
CA ALA A 80 -7.12 11.58 1.65
C ALA A 80 -6.40 10.55 0.79
N THR A 81 -6.06 9.41 1.39
CA THR A 81 -5.41 8.30 0.69
C THR A 81 -6.23 7.03 0.88
N HIS A 82 -6.41 6.29 -0.21
CA HIS A 82 -7.11 5.01 -0.20
C HIS A 82 -6.37 3.99 -1.08
N VAL A 83 -6.36 2.72 -0.64
CA VAL A 83 -5.87 1.60 -1.45
C VAL A 83 -7.06 0.88 -2.05
N GLN A 84 -7.04 0.70 -3.37
CA GLN A 84 -8.08 0.05 -4.14
C GLN A 84 -7.51 -1.13 -4.92
N GLN A 85 -8.25 -2.23 -4.94
CA GLN A 85 -7.98 -3.34 -5.86
C GLN A 85 -8.98 -3.26 -7.02
N LEU A 86 -8.45 -3.24 -8.23
CA LEU A 86 -9.27 -3.22 -9.44
C LEU A 86 -9.65 -4.63 -9.88
N ALA A 87 -10.73 -4.74 -10.68
CA ALA A 87 -11.18 -6.01 -11.25
C ALA A 87 -10.13 -6.70 -12.14
N ASN A 88 -9.21 -5.93 -12.74
CA ASN A 88 -8.09 -6.43 -13.54
C ASN A 88 -6.90 -6.95 -12.69
N GLY A 89 -7.06 -7.03 -11.35
CA GLY A 89 -6.05 -7.51 -10.42
C GLY A 89 -5.01 -6.48 -9.97
N LYS A 90 -5.01 -5.28 -10.54
CA LYS A 90 -4.10 -4.20 -10.13
C LYS A 90 -4.47 -3.65 -8.75
N ARG A 91 -3.45 -3.29 -7.98
CA ARG A 91 -3.58 -2.55 -6.71
C ARG A 91 -3.11 -1.13 -6.91
N LEU A 92 -3.99 -0.16 -6.64
CA LEU A 92 -3.69 1.26 -6.76
C LEU A 92 -3.74 1.94 -5.39
N VAL A 93 -2.79 2.85 -5.16
CA VAL A 93 -2.92 3.89 -4.12
C VAL A 93 -3.51 5.11 -4.79
N LEU A 94 -4.65 5.55 -4.32
CA LEU A 94 -5.32 6.79 -4.71
C LEU A 94 -5.05 7.83 -3.63
N THR A 95 -4.38 8.93 -3.98
CA THR A 95 -4.17 10.05 -3.07
C THR A 95 -4.76 11.31 -3.68
N GLY A 96 -5.77 11.85 -3.04
CA GLY A 96 -6.44 13.05 -3.49
C GLY A 96 -6.02 14.27 -2.66
N TYR A 97 -5.93 15.40 -3.32
CA TYR A 97 -5.56 16.69 -2.76
C TYR A 97 -6.61 17.74 -3.11
N PRO A 98 -7.06 18.55 -2.12
CA PRO A 98 -7.90 19.70 -2.39
C PRO A 98 -7.09 20.82 -3.04
N VAL A 99 -7.70 21.52 -3.98
CA VAL A 99 -7.19 22.77 -4.54
C VAL A 99 -8.19 23.86 -4.22
N PHE A 100 -7.70 24.96 -3.64
CA PHE A 100 -8.52 26.08 -3.21
C PHE A 100 -8.29 27.28 -4.12
N ASP A 101 -9.33 28.08 -4.30
CA ASP A 101 -9.24 29.34 -5.00
C ASP A 101 -8.64 30.46 -4.11
N ASP A 102 -8.48 31.66 -4.67
CA ASP A 102 -7.93 32.82 -3.97
C ASP A 102 -8.79 33.26 -2.77
N LYS A 103 -10.03 32.79 -2.69
CA LYS A 103 -10.97 33.07 -1.58
C LYS A 103 -10.97 31.96 -0.53
N GLY A 104 -10.14 30.94 -0.70
CA GLY A 104 -10.05 29.78 0.19
C GLY A 104 -11.22 28.80 0.03
N GLN A 105 -11.97 28.87 -1.09
CA GLN A 105 -13.02 27.90 -1.39
C GLN A 105 -12.45 26.74 -2.19
N LEU A 106 -12.87 25.51 -1.86
CA LEU A 106 -12.47 24.32 -2.62
C LEU A 106 -13.00 24.43 -4.05
N CYS A 107 -12.10 24.43 -5.03
CA CYS A 107 -12.47 24.52 -6.44
C CYS A 107 -12.24 23.22 -7.20
N LEU A 108 -11.17 22.47 -6.87
CA LEU A 108 -10.86 21.21 -7.53
C LEU A 108 -10.39 20.16 -6.52
N VAL A 109 -10.53 18.90 -6.91
CA VAL A 109 -9.85 17.78 -6.27
C VAL A 109 -8.98 17.08 -7.32
N VAL A 110 -7.68 17.01 -7.04
CA VAL A 110 -6.71 16.31 -7.88
C VAL A 110 -6.35 15.00 -7.21
N THR A 111 -6.61 13.88 -7.88
CA THR A 111 -6.31 12.53 -7.37
C THR A 111 -5.22 11.90 -8.22
N PHE A 112 -4.17 11.42 -7.56
CA PHE A 112 -3.12 10.61 -8.16
C PHE A 112 -3.41 9.13 -7.91
N ALA A 113 -3.28 8.33 -8.96
CA ALA A 113 -3.42 6.88 -8.93
C ALA A 113 -2.07 6.24 -9.24
N ARG A 114 -1.47 5.56 -8.26
CA ARG A 114 -0.19 4.87 -8.41
C ARG A 114 -0.37 3.36 -8.35
N ASP A 115 0.18 2.65 -9.33
CA ASP A 115 0.21 1.19 -9.34
C ASP A 115 1.24 0.69 -8.32
N ILE A 116 0.77 -0.07 -7.33
CA ILE A 116 1.60 -0.69 -6.30
C ILE A 116 1.54 -2.22 -6.37
N THR A 117 1.03 -2.79 -7.46
CA THR A 117 0.79 -4.23 -7.60
C THR A 117 2.07 -5.03 -7.36
N VAL A 118 3.15 -4.70 -8.07
CA VAL A 118 4.44 -5.39 -7.94
C VAL A 118 5.02 -5.19 -6.53
N LEU A 119 4.93 -3.98 -5.99
CA LEU A 119 5.44 -3.68 -4.65
C LEU A 119 4.73 -4.53 -3.58
N THR A 120 3.40 -4.62 -3.65
CA THR A 120 2.63 -5.40 -2.67
C THR A 120 2.88 -6.89 -2.81
N GLN A 121 3.02 -7.41 -4.04
CA GLN A 121 3.38 -8.81 -4.28
C GLN A 121 4.74 -9.16 -3.67
N LEU A 122 5.76 -8.34 -3.92
CA LEU A 122 7.10 -8.54 -3.34
C LEU A 122 7.08 -8.49 -1.81
N GLN A 123 6.31 -7.58 -1.22
CA GLN A 123 6.15 -7.51 0.24
C GLN A 123 5.46 -8.76 0.81
N GLU A 124 4.44 -9.27 0.14
CA GLU A 124 3.74 -10.50 0.52
C GLU A 124 4.67 -11.72 0.44
N GLU A 125 5.46 -11.83 -0.63
CA GLU A 125 6.47 -12.89 -0.79
C GLU A 125 7.55 -12.84 0.28
N MET A 126 8.11 -11.65 0.56
CA MET A 126 9.10 -11.47 1.62
C MET A 126 8.55 -11.84 3.00
N THR A 127 7.30 -11.48 3.27
CA THR A 127 6.65 -11.80 4.54
C THR A 127 6.43 -13.31 4.67
N ALA A 128 6.02 -13.98 3.60
CA ALA A 128 5.85 -15.44 3.57
C ALA A 128 7.18 -16.17 3.79
N GLN A 129 8.25 -15.72 3.13
CA GLN A 129 9.59 -16.29 3.31
C GLN A 129 10.09 -16.11 4.75
N LYS A 130 9.92 -14.92 5.32
CA LYS A 130 10.31 -14.66 6.71
C LYS A 130 9.60 -15.58 7.69
N LYS A 131 8.28 -15.75 7.53
CA LYS A 131 7.49 -16.67 8.36
C LYS A 131 7.95 -18.12 8.23
N LEU A 132 8.31 -18.55 7.03
CA LEU A 132 8.85 -19.90 6.80
C LEU A 132 10.18 -20.10 7.52
N ILE A 133 11.09 -19.12 7.44
CA ILE A 133 12.38 -19.15 8.14
C ILE A 133 12.17 -19.25 9.66
N GLU A 134 11.27 -18.46 10.23
CA GLU A 134 10.92 -18.52 11.66
C GLU A 134 10.43 -19.92 12.06
N GLN A 135 9.53 -20.51 11.26
CA GLN A 135 9.05 -21.87 11.53
C GLN A 135 10.17 -22.93 11.48
N PHE A 136 11.12 -22.80 10.54
CA PHE A 136 12.29 -23.67 10.48
C PHE A 136 13.19 -23.51 11.72
N HIS A 137 13.45 -22.29 12.16
CA HIS A 137 14.22 -22.02 13.37
C HIS A 137 13.59 -22.65 14.61
N ASP A 138 12.27 -22.48 14.79
CA ASP A 138 11.53 -23.07 15.90
C ASP A 138 11.62 -24.61 15.88
N ARG A 139 11.49 -25.20 14.69
CA ARG A 139 11.60 -26.65 14.54
C ARG A 139 13.00 -27.19 14.84
N LEU A 140 14.04 -26.48 14.41
CA LEU A 140 15.43 -26.83 14.72
C LEU A 140 15.70 -26.69 16.22
N ALA A 141 15.22 -25.66 16.86
CA ALA A 141 15.34 -25.47 18.32
C ALA A 141 14.62 -26.58 19.09
N PHE A 142 13.45 -27.00 18.63
CA PHE A 142 12.72 -28.13 19.22
C PHE A 142 13.52 -29.43 19.10
N LEU A 143 14.02 -29.76 17.91
CA LEU A 143 14.81 -30.99 17.68
C LEU A 143 16.12 -30.99 18.50
N ALA A 144 16.80 -29.86 18.59
CA ALA A 144 18.00 -29.72 19.43
C ALA A 144 17.71 -30.00 20.91
N ARG A 145 16.54 -29.55 21.41
CA ARG A 145 16.13 -29.85 22.81
C ARG A 145 15.78 -31.32 23.02
N GLU A 146 15.17 -32.00 22.05
CA GLU A 146 14.89 -33.42 22.14
C GLU A 146 16.19 -34.24 22.18
N GLN A 147 17.13 -33.94 21.28
CA GLN A 147 18.45 -34.61 21.29
C GLN A 147 19.21 -34.41 22.60
N THR A 148 19.09 -33.22 23.21
CA THR A 148 19.75 -32.97 24.52
C THR A 148 19.05 -33.71 25.65
N ARG A 149 17.76 -33.98 25.55
CA ARG A 149 17.00 -34.80 26.51
C ARG A 149 17.39 -36.28 26.48
N GLU A 150 17.69 -36.82 25.31
CA GLU A 150 18.18 -38.21 25.18
C GLU A 150 19.61 -38.39 25.70
N LEU A 151 20.38 -37.31 25.81
CA LEU A 151 21.75 -37.32 26.32
C LEU A 151 21.84 -37.15 27.84
N VAL A 152 20.72 -37.06 28.56
CA VAL A 152 20.76 -37.12 30.05
C VAL A 152 21.11 -38.55 30.46
N PRO A 153 22.31 -38.81 31.02
CA PRO A 153 22.70 -40.14 31.41
C PRO A 153 21.73 -40.67 32.47
N VAL A 154 21.06 -41.79 32.17
CA VAL A 154 20.23 -42.47 33.17
C VAL A 154 21.17 -43.21 34.11
N PHE A 155 21.42 -42.62 35.29
CA PHE A 155 22.24 -43.25 36.30
C PHE A 155 21.34 -44.12 37.17
N GLU A 156 21.43 -45.44 36.98
CA GLU A 156 20.66 -46.42 37.77
C GLU A 156 21.35 -46.80 39.07
N SER A 157 22.70 -46.71 39.14
CA SER A 157 23.45 -47.08 40.36
C SER A 157 23.46 -45.98 41.42
N ARG A 158 23.44 -46.41 42.70
CA ARG A 158 23.45 -45.50 43.86
C ARG A 158 24.74 -44.68 43.92
N GLU A 159 25.87 -45.30 43.61
CA GLU A 159 27.20 -44.68 43.60
C GLU A 159 27.30 -43.56 42.58
N MET A 160 26.69 -43.72 41.38
CA MET A 160 26.71 -42.70 40.32
C MET A 160 25.82 -41.52 40.69
N LYS A 161 24.71 -41.72 41.38
CA LYS A 161 23.86 -40.65 41.89
C LYS A 161 24.58 -39.79 42.94
N GLU A 162 25.41 -40.41 43.80
CA GLU A 162 26.23 -39.69 44.78
C GLU A 162 27.33 -38.87 44.10
N VAL A 163 27.97 -39.37 43.05
CA VAL A 163 28.97 -38.62 42.27
C VAL A 163 28.34 -37.42 41.56
N MET A 164 27.16 -37.57 40.96
CA MET A 164 26.48 -36.44 40.30
C MET A 164 26.05 -35.38 41.31
N SER A 165 25.55 -35.73 42.46
CA SER A 165 25.21 -34.75 43.50
C SER A 165 26.42 -33.96 43.99
N LEU A 166 27.61 -34.56 44.01
CA LEU A 166 28.88 -33.89 44.30
C LEU A 166 29.27 -32.91 43.18
N VAL A 167 29.16 -33.33 41.90
CA VAL A 167 29.45 -32.45 40.72
C VAL A 167 28.52 -31.26 40.68
N GLU A 168 27.22 -31.43 40.93
CA GLU A 168 26.24 -30.30 40.97
C GLU A 168 26.56 -29.31 42.14
N ARG A 169 27.01 -29.79 43.27
CA ARG A 169 27.44 -28.92 44.39
C ARG A 169 28.69 -28.11 44.07
N PHE A 170 29.63 -28.67 43.31
CA PHE A 170 30.83 -27.94 42.89
C PHE A 170 30.59 -27.01 41.70
N ALA A 171 29.59 -27.29 40.81
CA ALA A 171 29.24 -26.44 39.69
C ALA A 171 28.39 -25.21 40.09
N SER A 172 27.79 -25.22 41.28
CA SER A 172 26.98 -24.12 41.83
C SER A 172 27.74 -23.26 42.89
N SER A 173 29.04 -23.43 43.05
CA SER A 173 29.92 -22.66 43.90
C SER A 173 30.86 -21.79 43.07
#